data_bc47fcc244e9f60b4c3f74f7c16168ff
#
_entry.id   bc47fcc244e9f60b4c3f74f7c16168ff
#
_cell.length_a   1.000
_cell.length_b   1.000
_cell.length_c   1.000
_cell.angle_alpha   90.00
_cell.angle_beta   90.00
_cell.angle_gamma   90.00
#
_symmetry.space_group_name_H-M   'P 1'
#
loop_
_entity.id
_entity.type
_entity.pdbx_description
1 polymer ?
#
loop_
_entity_poly.entity_id
_entity_poly.type
_entity_poly.pdbx_seq_one_letter_code
_entity_poly.pdbx_strand_id
1 'polypeptide(L)'
;MYDIVIIGGGPCGIASVIEAKHAGLAKILLLEKGENHSQTIRKFYKDGKRVDKEYKGLDSTTKGSVEFFDGTKESTLNYFDKLLDEGEFEAIFNVEVESVKKNGDYFEITTSKSGFKAKNVVVAIGRMGKPNKPDYKIPPSIMNLVNFNLNNCGNGEKIIVVGGGNSAAEYACELSKCNDVTLCYRKEKFTRLNDINEAAVYESEKNGTLKLLLGTDISELSNADGKVCVNFTDGKSEVYDRAIYAIGGSTPVDFLTKCGIEMNGEDPIIDEHFQTTTKGLFVGGDIASKKGGSIVVALNNAHTIIDYIVKNK
;
A
#
# COMPACT_ATOMS: atom_id res chain seq x y z
N MET A 1 -29.16 -7.99 -5.83
CA MET A 1 -28.02 -8.90 -5.65
C MET A 1 -27.06 -8.67 -6.83
N TYR A 2 -25.79 -8.45 -6.55
CA TYR A 2 -24.74 -8.25 -7.56
C TYR A 2 -24.19 -9.59 -8.03
N ASP A 3 -23.68 -9.63 -9.27
CA ASP A 3 -22.91 -10.78 -9.77
C ASP A 3 -21.53 -10.81 -9.11
N ILE A 4 -20.97 -9.62 -8.85
CA ILE A 4 -19.69 -9.44 -8.18
C ILE A 4 -19.65 -8.11 -7.40
N VAL A 5 -19.05 -8.15 -6.21
CA VAL A 5 -18.66 -6.97 -5.43
C VAL A 5 -17.14 -6.96 -5.29
N ILE A 6 -16.52 -5.85 -5.66
CA ILE A 6 -15.08 -5.62 -5.54
C ILE A 6 -14.85 -4.65 -4.37
N ILE A 7 -13.96 -5.01 -3.43
CA ILE A 7 -13.63 -4.25 -2.24
C ILE A 7 -12.22 -3.69 -2.38
N GLY A 8 -12.13 -2.37 -2.56
CA GLY A 8 -10.89 -1.62 -2.75
C GLY A 8 -10.72 -1.09 -4.18
N GLY A 9 -10.59 0.22 -4.31
CA GLY A 9 -10.41 0.96 -5.56
C GLY A 9 -8.95 1.17 -5.97
N GLY A 10 -8.07 0.19 -5.68
CA GLY A 10 -6.70 0.16 -6.17
C GLY A 10 -6.59 -0.45 -7.58
N PRO A 11 -5.37 -0.57 -8.15
CA PRO A 11 -5.17 -1.11 -9.50
C PRO A 11 -5.87 -2.46 -9.76
N CYS A 12 -5.79 -3.39 -8.80
CA CYS A 12 -6.48 -4.69 -8.90
C CYS A 12 -8.00 -4.52 -8.92
N GLY A 13 -8.56 -3.68 -8.05
CA GLY A 13 -10.01 -3.46 -7.99
C GLY A 13 -10.52 -2.79 -9.26
N ILE A 14 -9.83 -1.77 -9.76
CA ILE A 14 -10.16 -1.10 -11.03
C ILE A 14 -10.13 -2.09 -12.19
N ALA A 15 -9.06 -2.88 -12.31
CA ALA A 15 -8.98 -3.89 -13.35
C ALA A 15 -10.10 -4.94 -13.20
N SER A 16 -10.43 -5.35 -11.96
CA SER A 16 -11.49 -6.33 -11.73
C SER A 16 -12.86 -5.87 -12.24
N VAL A 17 -13.22 -4.59 -12.07
CA VAL A 17 -14.50 -4.07 -12.59
C VAL A 17 -14.49 -4.01 -14.12
N ILE A 18 -13.38 -3.60 -14.74
CA ILE A 18 -13.24 -3.52 -16.20
C ILE A 18 -13.29 -4.93 -16.81
N GLU A 19 -12.51 -5.87 -16.30
CA GLU A 19 -12.52 -7.26 -16.74
C GLU A 19 -13.90 -7.89 -16.58
N ALA A 20 -14.58 -7.66 -15.44
CA ALA A 20 -15.93 -8.17 -15.19
C ALA A 20 -16.96 -7.62 -16.21
N LYS A 21 -16.86 -6.33 -16.57
CA LYS A 21 -17.70 -5.73 -17.59
C LYS A 21 -17.44 -6.35 -18.96
N HIS A 22 -16.18 -6.45 -19.38
CA HIS A 22 -15.81 -7.05 -20.67
C HIS A 22 -16.21 -8.53 -20.75
N ALA A 23 -16.18 -9.24 -19.63
CA ALA A 23 -16.63 -10.63 -19.54
C ALA A 23 -18.16 -10.80 -19.45
N GLY A 24 -18.94 -9.70 -19.56
CA GLY A 24 -20.40 -9.70 -19.62
C GLY A 24 -21.10 -9.89 -18.28
N LEU A 25 -20.46 -9.58 -17.16
CA LEU A 25 -21.15 -9.47 -15.88
C LEU A 25 -22.02 -8.21 -15.86
N ALA A 26 -23.30 -8.35 -15.47
CA ALA A 26 -24.27 -7.27 -15.58
C ALA A 26 -24.34 -6.36 -14.34
N LYS A 27 -24.20 -6.96 -13.14
CA LYS A 27 -24.33 -6.24 -11.87
C LYS A 27 -23.01 -6.25 -11.12
N ILE A 28 -22.23 -5.20 -11.32
CA ILE A 28 -20.88 -5.03 -10.76
C ILE A 28 -20.90 -3.85 -9.80
N LEU A 29 -20.32 -4.02 -8.59
CA LEU A 29 -20.20 -2.96 -7.60
C LEU A 29 -18.75 -2.88 -7.12
N LEU A 30 -18.18 -1.66 -7.14
CA LEU A 30 -16.92 -1.31 -6.52
C LEU A 30 -17.17 -0.54 -5.21
N LEU A 31 -16.59 -0.99 -4.12
CA LEU A 31 -16.63 -0.32 -2.82
C LEU A 31 -15.22 0.16 -2.45
N GLU A 32 -15.07 1.47 -2.23
CA GLU A 32 -13.82 2.10 -1.80
C GLU A 32 -14.04 2.92 -0.53
N LYS A 33 -13.18 2.73 0.46
CA LYS A 33 -13.29 3.45 1.72
C LYS A 33 -12.79 4.89 1.64
N GLY A 34 -11.88 5.18 0.72
CA GLY A 34 -11.36 6.51 0.45
C GLY A 34 -12.35 7.34 -0.35
N GLU A 35 -12.11 8.64 -0.38
CA GLU A 35 -12.86 9.59 -1.23
C GLU A 35 -12.57 9.42 -2.73
N ASN A 36 -11.48 8.71 -3.05
CA ASN A 36 -10.99 8.51 -4.40
C ASN A 36 -10.32 7.14 -4.55
N HIS A 37 -10.13 6.65 -5.78
CA HIS A 37 -9.40 5.42 -6.06
C HIS A 37 -7.89 5.55 -5.75
N SER A 38 -7.18 4.44 -5.77
CA SER A 38 -5.71 4.33 -5.71
C SER A 38 -5.06 5.13 -4.56
N GLN A 39 -5.66 5.08 -3.36
CA GLN A 39 -5.25 5.86 -2.20
C GLN A 39 -3.76 5.69 -1.86
N THR A 40 -3.18 4.52 -2.05
CA THR A 40 -1.75 4.26 -1.83
C THR A 40 -0.90 5.08 -2.78
N ILE A 41 -1.24 5.12 -4.07
CA ILE A 41 -0.52 5.92 -5.07
C ILE A 41 -0.69 7.41 -4.77
N ARG A 42 -1.91 7.87 -4.49
CA ARG A 42 -2.19 9.27 -4.18
C ARG A 42 -1.45 9.78 -2.95
N LYS A 43 -1.38 8.98 -1.88
CA LYS A 43 -0.80 9.39 -0.58
C LYS A 43 0.70 9.21 -0.47
N PHE A 44 1.25 8.16 -1.08
CA PHE A 44 2.64 7.76 -0.84
C PHE A 44 3.57 7.98 -2.04
N TYR A 45 3.03 8.15 -3.25
CA TYR A 45 3.86 8.53 -4.39
C TYR A 45 3.97 10.05 -4.44
N LYS A 46 5.21 10.53 -4.69
CA LYS A 46 5.45 11.94 -4.91
C LYS A 46 4.91 12.41 -6.24
N ASP A 47 4.67 13.70 -6.33
CA ASP A 47 4.35 14.34 -7.60
C ASP A 47 5.53 14.16 -8.56
N GLY A 48 5.23 13.81 -9.80
CA GLY A 48 6.21 13.48 -10.82
C GLY A 48 6.94 12.14 -10.64
N LYS A 49 6.63 11.35 -9.59
CA LYS A 49 7.27 10.03 -9.40
C LYS A 49 7.01 9.15 -10.61
N ARG A 50 8.10 8.62 -11.19
CA ARG A 50 8.03 7.64 -12.26
C ARG A 50 7.37 6.35 -11.78
N VAL A 51 6.50 5.80 -12.61
CA VAL A 51 5.78 4.55 -12.39
C VAL A 51 6.01 3.66 -13.61
N ASP A 52 6.88 2.67 -13.43
CA ASP A 52 7.31 1.81 -14.52
C ASP A 52 6.46 0.52 -14.58
N LYS A 53 6.26 0.03 -15.79
CA LYS A 53 5.63 -1.25 -16.08
C LYS A 53 6.48 -2.40 -15.54
N GLU A 54 7.80 -2.32 -15.72
CA GLU A 54 8.74 -3.28 -15.18
C GLU A 54 9.05 -3.01 -13.70
N TYR A 55 8.99 -4.05 -12.88
CA TYR A 55 9.32 -3.97 -11.47
C TYR A 55 10.06 -5.22 -10.99
N LYS A 56 11.32 -5.06 -10.61
CA LYS A 56 12.16 -6.09 -9.97
C LYS A 56 12.20 -7.44 -10.70
N GLY A 57 12.22 -7.44 -12.03
CA GLY A 57 12.25 -8.66 -12.86
C GLY A 57 10.96 -9.48 -12.82
N LEU A 58 9.84 -8.91 -12.34
CA LEU A 58 8.52 -9.49 -12.47
C LEU A 58 8.05 -9.38 -13.93
N ASP A 59 7.22 -10.35 -14.35
CA ASP A 59 6.60 -10.30 -15.69
C ASP A 59 5.80 -9.01 -15.85
N SER A 60 6.19 -8.20 -16.83
CA SER A 60 5.58 -6.93 -17.17
C SER A 60 4.49 -7.05 -18.26
N THR A 61 4.18 -8.27 -18.70
CA THR A 61 3.15 -8.51 -19.72
C THR A 61 1.76 -8.44 -19.09
N THR A 62 0.90 -7.56 -19.60
CA THR A 62 -0.52 -7.52 -19.23
C THR A 62 -1.29 -8.61 -19.93
N LYS A 63 -2.12 -9.36 -19.20
CA LYS A 63 -2.86 -10.54 -19.70
C LYS A 63 -4.31 -10.23 -20.06
N GLY A 64 -4.88 -9.20 -19.43
CA GLY A 64 -6.29 -8.82 -19.59
C GLY A 64 -6.51 -7.67 -20.56
N SER A 65 -7.69 -7.12 -20.50
CA SER A 65 -8.12 -5.95 -21.28
C SER A 65 -7.58 -4.61 -20.77
N VAL A 66 -7.05 -4.60 -19.55
CA VAL A 66 -6.44 -3.39 -18.97
C VAL A 66 -4.94 -3.41 -19.24
N GLU A 67 -4.50 -2.58 -20.16
CA GLU A 67 -3.08 -2.39 -20.45
C GLU A 67 -2.44 -1.43 -19.43
N PHE A 68 -1.11 -1.48 -19.31
CA PHE A 68 -0.36 -0.55 -18.48
C PHE A 68 0.92 -0.10 -19.17
N PHE A 69 1.24 1.17 -19.03
CA PHE A 69 2.37 1.82 -19.69
C PHE A 69 3.20 2.58 -18.66
N ASP A 70 4.49 2.74 -18.97
CA ASP A 70 5.38 3.60 -18.19
C ASP A 70 4.84 5.04 -18.15
N GLY A 71 4.95 5.67 -17.00
CA GLY A 71 4.46 7.03 -16.81
C GLY A 71 4.91 7.65 -15.50
N THR A 72 4.13 8.61 -15.06
CA THR A 72 4.29 9.25 -13.74
C THR A 72 3.10 8.93 -12.84
N LYS A 73 3.19 9.30 -11.56
CA LYS A 73 2.06 9.25 -10.64
C LYS A 73 0.79 9.84 -11.27
N GLU A 74 0.92 11.04 -11.84
CA GLU A 74 -0.21 11.80 -12.39
C GLU A 74 -0.80 11.11 -13.61
N SER A 75 0.03 10.69 -14.56
CA SER A 75 -0.45 9.98 -15.76
C SER A 75 -1.09 8.64 -15.41
N THR A 76 -0.56 7.94 -14.41
CA THR A 76 -1.13 6.68 -13.90
C THR A 76 -2.50 6.91 -13.25
N LEU A 77 -2.62 7.95 -12.42
CA LEU A 77 -3.90 8.29 -11.79
C LEU A 77 -4.95 8.72 -12.81
N ASN A 78 -4.57 9.59 -13.76
CA ASN A 78 -5.46 10.03 -14.83
C ASN A 78 -5.93 8.85 -15.72
N TYR A 79 -5.05 7.88 -15.95
CA TYR A 79 -5.42 6.66 -16.67
C TYR A 79 -6.48 5.85 -15.92
N PHE A 80 -6.32 5.69 -14.60
CA PHE A 80 -7.32 5.00 -13.78
C PHE A 80 -8.62 5.78 -13.62
N ASP A 81 -8.57 7.11 -13.53
CA ASP A 81 -9.75 7.96 -13.55
C ASP A 81 -10.55 7.70 -14.86
N LYS A 82 -9.86 7.72 -16.02
CA LYS A 82 -10.48 7.46 -17.31
C LYS A 82 -11.15 6.08 -17.38
N LEU A 83 -10.49 5.02 -16.89
CA LEU A 83 -11.06 3.67 -16.85
C LEU A 83 -12.34 3.60 -16.00
N LEU A 84 -12.37 4.34 -14.89
CA LEU A 84 -13.55 4.40 -14.02
C LEU A 84 -14.69 5.21 -14.63
N ASP A 85 -14.39 6.32 -15.30
CA ASP A 85 -15.38 7.20 -15.92
C ASP A 85 -16.03 6.56 -17.17
N GLU A 86 -15.26 5.82 -17.96
CA GLU A 86 -15.74 5.11 -19.15
C GLU A 86 -16.44 3.78 -18.80
N GLY A 87 -16.30 3.32 -17.55
CA GLY A 87 -16.87 2.07 -17.10
C GLY A 87 -18.35 2.21 -16.72
N GLU A 88 -19.23 1.42 -17.35
CA GLU A 88 -20.65 1.33 -16.99
C GLU A 88 -20.85 0.34 -15.83
N PHE A 89 -20.45 0.70 -14.61
CA PHE A 89 -20.64 -0.07 -13.39
C PHE A 89 -20.90 0.87 -12.20
N GLU A 90 -21.36 0.31 -11.09
CA GLU A 90 -21.59 1.09 -9.87
C GLU A 90 -20.30 1.15 -9.02
N ALA A 91 -19.89 2.36 -8.65
CA ALA A 91 -18.78 2.61 -7.74
C ALA A 91 -19.21 3.50 -6.58
N ILE A 92 -18.98 3.08 -5.35
CA ILE A 92 -19.33 3.83 -4.14
C ILE A 92 -18.04 4.11 -3.36
N PHE A 93 -17.73 5.38 -3.22
CA PHE A 93 -16.60 5.88 -2.43
C PHE A 93 -17.04 6.31 -1.02
N ASN A 94 -16.08 6.50 -0.12
CA ASN A 94 -16.33 6.83 1.29
C ASN A 94 -17.21 5.78 2.00
N VAL A 95 -17.04 4.50 1.65
CA VAL A 95 -17.75 3.38 2.25
C VAL A 95 -16.76 2.32 2.69
N GLU A 96 -16.60 2.15 4.00
CA GLU A 96 -15.76 1.12 4.58
C GLU A 96 -16.55 -0.19 4.70
N VAL A 97 -16.00 -1.26 4.11
CA VAL A 97 -16.51 -2.62 4.32
C VAL A 97 -15.99 -3.13 5.66
N GLU A 98 -16.90 -3.62 6.49
CA GLU A 98 -16.62 -4.10 7.85
C GLU A 98 -16.46 -5.62 7.90
N SER A 99 -17.26 -6.34 7.11
CA SER A 99 -17.20 -7.80 7.03
C SER A 99 -17.84 -8.35 5.77
N VAL A 100 -17.45 -9.57 5.42
CA VAL A 100 -18.04 -10.39 4.35
C VAL A 100 -18.39 -11.74 4.95
N LYS A 101 -19.62 -12.20 4.77
CA LYS A 101 -20.08 -13.48 5.29
C LYS A 101 -20.76 -14.29 4.19
N LYS A 102 -20.35 -15.55 4.03
CA LYS A 102 -21.02 -16.48 3.13
C LYS A 102 -22.36 -16.91 3.72
N ASN A 103 -23.42 -16.83 2.93
CA ASN A 103 -24.77 -17.25 3.31
C ASN A 103 -25.37 -18.07 2.15
N GLY A 104 -25.26 -19.40 2.22
CA GLY A 104 -25.64 -20.28 1.12
C GLY A 104 -24.89 -19.95 -0.17
N ASP A 105 -25.61 -19.55 -1.23
CA ASP A 105 -25.06 -19.30 -2.56
C ASP A 105 -24.62 -17.84 -2.79
N TYR A 106 -24.73 -16.98 -1.79
CA TYR A 106 -24.34 -15.58 -1.90
C TYR A 106 -23.52 -15.11 -0.68
N PHE A 107 -22.95 -13.92 -0.80
CA PHE A 107 -22.26 -13.22 0.27
C PHE A 107 -23.08 -12.04 0.75
N GLU A 108 -23.10 -11.83 2.07
CA GLU A 108 -23.55 -10.62 2.72
C GLU A 108 -22.36 -9.74 3.07
N ILE A 109 -22.35 -8.53 2.52
CA ILE A 109 -21.29 -7.55 2.71
C ILE A 109 -21.86 -6.45 3.63
N THR A 110 -21.29 -6.30 4.82
CA THR A 110 -21.64 -5.24 5.77
C THR A 110 -20.67 -4.08 5.58
N THR A 111 -21.24 -2.87 5.52
CA THR A 111 -20.46 -1.63 5.40
C THR A 111 -20.85 -0.62 6.48
N SER A 112 -20.06 0.42 6.62
CA SER A 112 -20.33 1.55 7.52
C SER A 112 -21.65 2.31 7.22
N LYS A 113 -22.29 2.07 6.07
CA LYS A 113 -23.50 2.79 5.64
C LYS A 113 -24.70 1.86 5.37
N SER A 114 -24.46 0.72 4.74
CA SER A 114 -25.51 -0.18 4.26
C SER A 114 -24.98 -1.60 4.08
N GLY A 115 -25.86 -2.55 3.71
CA GLY A 115 -25.49 -3.92 3.36
C GLY A 115 -25.69 -4.21 1.89
N PHE A 116 -24.85 -5.07 1.33
CA PHE A 116 -24.95 -5.54 -0.05
C PHE A 116 -24.96 -7.07 -0.12
N LYS A 117 -25.43 -7.61 -1.25
CA LYS A 117 -25.43 -9.06 -1.50
C LYS A 117 -24.82 -9.33 -2.86
N ALA A 118 -23.91 -10.32 -2.94
CA ALA A 118 -23.22 -10.69 -4.17
C ALA A 118 -23.02 -12.21 -4.29
N LYS A 119 -22.95 -12.71 -5.52
CA LYS A 119 -22.57 -14.11 -5.80
C LYS A 119 -21.08 -14.32 -5.59
N ASN A 120 -20.26 -13.34 -5.98
CA ASN A 120 -18.80 -13.37 -5.86
C ASN A 120 -18.30 -12.10 -5.19
N VAL A 121 -17.17 -12.21 -4.47
CA VAL A 121 -16.50 -11.07 -3.83
C VAL A 121 -15.01 -11.13 -4.13
N VAL A 122 -14.44 -9.99 -4.53
CA VAL A 122 -12.99 -9.80 -4.70
C VAL A 122 -12.51 -8.80 -3.66
N VAL A 123 -11.57 -9.20 -2.82
CA VAL A 123 -10.90 -8.33 -1.85
C VAL A 123 -9.59 -7.85 -2.44
N ALA A 124 -9.52 -6.55 -2.80
CA ALA A 124 -8.40 -5.90 -3.51
C ALA A 124 -7.88 -4.66 -2.77
N ILE A 125 -7.74 -4.77 -1.45
CA ILE A 125 -7.44 -3.63 -0.55
C ILE A 125 -5.95 -3.28 -0.44
N GLY A 126 -5.08 -3.97 -1.19
CA GLY A 126 -3.63 -3.83 -1.09
C GLY A 126 -3.08 -4.39 0.24
N ARG A 127 -1.75 -4.31 0.40
CA ARG A 127 -1.05 -4.85 1.58
C ARG A 127 -0.75 -3.78 2.64
N MET A 128 -0.78 -2.51 2.28
CA MET A 128 -0.53 -1.42 3.20
C MET A 128 -1.75 -1.19 4.09
N GLY A 129 -1.68 -1.75 5.29
CA GLY A 129 -2.54 -1.39 6.40
C GLY A 129 -2.09 -0.06 7.03
N LYS A 130 -2.27 0.07 8.33
CA LYS A 130 -1.72 1.20 9.08
C LYS A 130 -0.19 1.08 9.13
N PRO A 131 0.56 2.19 8.99
CA PRO A 131 2.00 2.16 9.18
C PRO A 131 2.33 1.62 10.58
N ASN A 132 3.36 0.79 10.65
CA ASN A 132 3.87 0.30 11.93
C ASN A 132 4.36 1.49 12.76
N LYS A 133 4.04 1.45 14.05
CA LYS A 133 4.54 2.40 15.04
C LYS A 133 5.72 1.79 15.77
N PRO A 134 6.63 2.61 16.34
CA PRO A 134 7.64 2.10 17.24
C PRO A 134 6.98 1.49 18.50
N ASP A 135 7.70 0.60 19.18
CA ASP A 135 7.20 -0.09 20.38
C ASP A 135 7.11 0.80 21.61
N TYR A 136 7.78 1.94 21.58
CA TYR A 136 7.71 2.97 22.63
C TYR A 136 6.64 4.03 22.33
N LYS A 137 6.18 4.70 23.39
CA LYS A 137 5.15 5.75 23.26
C LYS A 137 5.74 7.03 22.66
N ILE A 138 5.02 7.61 21.71
CA ILE A 138 5.33 8.94 21.18
C ILE A 138 4.63 9.95 22.09
N PRO A 139 5.37 10.89 22.71
CA PRO A 139 4.77 11.91 23.57
C PRO A 139 3.76 12.77 22.80
N PRO A 140 2.57 13.05 23.39
CA PRO A 140 1.54 13.86 22.73
C PRO A 140 2.03 15.26 22.32
N SER A 141 2.98 15.84 23.06
CA SER A 141 3.55 17.17 22.81
C SER A 141 4.37 17.30 21.54
N ILE A 142 4.82 16.18 20.96
CA ILE A 142 5.59 16.12 19.70
C ILE A 142 4.92 15.25 18.64
N MET A 143 3.69 14.84 18.85
CA MET A 143 2.98 13.92 17.93
C MET A 143 2.84 14.50 16.51
N ASN A 144 2.71 15.80 16.38
CA ASN A 144 2.63 16.52 15.10
C ASN A 144 3.99 16.63 14.37
N LEU A 145 5.09 16.29 15.03
CA LEU A 145 6.44 16.26 14.48
C LEU A 145 6.89 14.83 14.14
N VAL A 146 6.07 13.83 14.44
CA VAL A 146 6.35 12.42 14.13
C VAL A 146 5.43 11.94 13.02
N ASN A 147 6.02 11.64 11.88
CA ASN A 147 5.32 11.27 10.66
C ASN A 147 5.55 9.80 10.29
N PHE A 148 4.65 9.27 9.47
CA PHE A 148 4.77 7.92 8.86
C PHE A 148 4.78 8.01 7.32
N ASN A 149 4.89 9.21 6.79
CA ASN A 149 4.97 9.56 5.37
C ASN A 149 5.65 10.93 5.24
N LEU A 150 5.72 11.46 4.02
CA LEU A 150 6.34 12.76 3.74
C LEU A 150 5.41 13.98 3.91
N ASN A 151 4.18 13.78 4.36
CA ASN A 151 3.25 14.89 4.55
C ASN A 151 3.76 15.84 5.64
N ASN A 152 3.55 17.14 5.44
CA ASN A 152 3.91 18.19 6.38
C ASN A 152 5.43 18.34 6.65
N CYS A 153 6.30 17.81 5.79
CA CYS A 153 7.73 18.08 5.84
C CYS A 153 8.01 19.43 5.18
N GLY A 154 8.72 20.30 5.91
CA GLY A 154 9.19 21.58 5.40
C GLY A 154 10.56 21.49 4.72
N ASN A 155 11.13 22.65 4.38
CA ASN A 155 12.51 22.79 3.92
C ASN A 155 13.37 23.35 5.05
N GLY A 156 14.65 22.99 5.09
CA GLY A 156 15.59 23.48 6.10
C GLY A 156 15.41 22.85 7.49
N GLU A 157 14.65 21.75 7.58
CA GLU A 157 14.46 20.98 8.82
C GLU A 157 15.64 20.00 9.03
N LYS A 158 15.95 19.72 10.28
CA LYS A 158 16.80 18.59 10.68
C LYS A 158 15.91 17.39 10.93
N ILE A 159 16.00 16.37 10.09
CA ILE A 159 15.04 15.25 10.04
C ILE A 159 15.75 13.92 10.26
N ILE A 160 15.18 13.07 11.11
CA ILE A 160 15.56 11.66 11.18
C ILE A 160 14.53 10.80 10.46
N VAL A 161 14.98 9.96 9.51
CA VAL A 161 14.18 8.94 8.86
C VAL A 161 14.57 7.59 9.44
N VAL A 162 13.60 6.85 9.98
CA VAL A 162 13.83 5.57 10.65
C VAL A 162 13.32 4.44 9.79
N GLY A 163 14.20 3.54 9.39
CA GLY A 163 13.86 2.37 8.59
C GLY A 163 14.99 1.91 7.67
N GLY A 164 14.85 0.70 7.12
CA GLY A 164 15.86 0.09 6.24
C GLY A 164 15.26 -0.57 5.01
N GLY A 165 14.07 -0.16 4.58
CA GLY A 165 13.40 -0.58 3.35
C GLY A 165 13.40 0.52 2.29
N ASN A 166 12.92 0.20 1.08
CA ASN A 166 12.89 1.13 -0.04
C ASN A 166 12.22 2.47 0.29
N SER A 167 11.09 2.45 1.02
CA SER A 167 10.40 3.68 1.42
C SER A 167 11.28 4.58 2.29
N ALA A 168 12.06 4.00 3.23
CA ALA A 168 12.97 4.78 4.07
C ALA A 168 14.07 5.42 3.24
N ALA A 169 14.68 4.68 2.32
CA ALA A 169 15.70 5.16 1.41
C ALA A 169 15.16 6.28 0.49
N GLU A 170 14.00 6.05 -0.13
CA GLU A 170 13.34 7.04 -0.99
C GLU A 170 13.00 8.33 -0.22
N TYR A 171 12.48 8.21 1.01
CA TYR A 171 12.17 9.36 1.85
C TYR A 171 13.43 10.14 2.25
N ALA A 172 14.47 9.43 2.68
CA ALA A 172 15.73 10.05 3.09
C ALA A 172 16.42 10.78 1.93
N CYS A 173 16.60 10.14 0.78
CA CYS A 173 17.22 10.73 -0.39
C CYS A 173 16.47 11.96 -0.93
N GLU A 174 15.16 11.92 -0.83
CA GLU A 174 14.38 13.06 -1.30
C GLU A 174 14.44 14.25 -0.36
N LEU A 175 14.22 14.01 0.93
CA LEU A 175 14.24 15.06 1.92
C LEU A 175 15.63 15.70 2.01
N SER A 176 16.70 14.93 1.77
CA SER A 176 18.09 15.43 1.80
C SER A 176 18.40 16.47 0.72
N LYS A 177 17.55 16.66 -0.26
CA LYS A 177 17.68 17.72 -1.27
C LYS A 177 17.49 19.13 -0.68
N CYS A 178 16.72 19.24 0.41
CA CYS A 178 16.34 20.53 1.00
C CYS A 178 16.46 20.56 2.53
N ASN A 179 16.93 19.48 3.17
CA ASN A 179 16.97 19.31 4.62
C ASN A 179 18.28 18.64 5.08
N ASP A 180 18.62 18.79 6.37
CA ASP A 180 19.65 17.99 7.03
C ASP A 180 19.04 16.64 7.47
N VAL A 181 19.36 15.56 6.75
CA VAL A 181 18.69 14.27 6.93
C VAL A 181 19.63 13.21 7.46
N THR A 182 19.19 12.53 8.52
CA THR A 182 19.81 11.30 9.02
C THR A 182 18.91 10.10 8.72
N LEU A 183 19.42 9.09 8.01
CA LEU A 183 18.76 7.79 7.84
C LEU A 183 19.25 6.83 8.92
N CYS A 184 18.38 6.47 9.84
CA CYS A 184 18.67 5.57 10.97
C CYS A 184 18.10 4.16 10.69
N TYR A 185 18.97 3.15 10.81
CA TYR A 185 18.58 1.77 10.66
C TYR A 185 19.25 0.87 11.72
N ARG A 186 18.45 0.05 12.40
CA ARG A 186 18.91 -0.83 13.51
C ARG A 186 19.90 -1.92 13.12
N LYS A 187 20.06 -2.24 11.83
CA LYS A 187 21.04 -3.21 11.34
C LYS A 187 22.27 -2.50 10.76
N GLU A 188 23.41 -3.19 10.82
CA GLU A 188 24.69 -2.68 10.33
C GLU A 188 24.76 -2.49 8.81
N LYS A 189 23.86 -3.15 8.05
CA LYS A 189 23.76 -3.04 6.60
C LYS A 189 22.32 -3.17 6.12
N PHE A 190 22.02 -2.57 4.98
CA PHE A 190 20.74 -2.74 4.32
C PHE A 190 20.60 -4.17 3.76
N THR A 191 19.42 -4.76 3.96
CA THR A 191 19.09 -6.12 3.50
C THR A 191 17.80 -6.19 2.69
N ARG A 192 17.12 -5.04 2.53
CA ARG A 192 15.80 -4.93 1.91
C ARG A 192 15.71 -3.86 0.82
N LEU A 193 16.80 -3.13 0.58
CA LEU A 193 16.85 -2.17 -0.52
C LEU A 193 16.97 -2.91 -1.86
N ASN A 194 16.39 -2.32 -2.89
CA ASN A 194 16.76 -2.66 -4.25
C ASN A 194 18.06 -1.94 -4.62
N ASP A 195 18.73 -2.40 -5.66
CA ASP A 195 20.05 -1.89 -6.08
C ASP A 195 20.02 -0.37 -6.38
N ILE A 196 18.91 0.14 -6.93
CA ILE A 196 18.74 1.55 -7.26
C ILE A 196 18.69 2.40 -5.99
N ASN A 197 17.88 2.00 -5.01
CA ASN A 197 17.75 2.74 -3.76
C ASN A 197 18.99 2.61 -2.89
N GLU A 198 19.67 1.46 -2.92
CA GLU A 198 20.91 1.27 -2.20
C GLU A 198 22.02 2.16 -2.77
N ALA A 199 22.18 2.19 -4.09
CA ALA A 199 23.12 3.09 -4.77
C ALA A 199 22.82 4.56 -4.47
N ALA A 200 21.56 4.99 -4.53
CA ALA A 200 21.16 6.38 -4.26
C ALA A 200 21.47 6.81 -2.81
N VAL A 201 21.25 5.92 -1.84
CA VAL A 201 21.57 6.20 -0.42
C VAL A 201 23.07 6.39 -0.23
N TYR A 202 23.91 5.48 -0.72
CA TYR A 202 25.36 5.59 -0.58
C TYR A 202 25.96 6.73 -1.39
N GLU A 203 25.38 7.07 -2.54
CA GLU A 203 25.77 8.26 -3.30
C GLU A 203 25.46 9.55 -2.51
N SER A 204 24.28 9.65 -1.91
CA SER A 204 23.88 10.79 -1.10
C SER A 204 24.76 10.92 0.15
N GLU A 205 25.13 9.82 0.78
CA GLU A 205 26.08 9.82 1.91
C GLU A 205 27.46 10.32 1.45
N LYS A 206 27.99 9.77 0.37
CA LYS A 206 29.29 10.16 -0.21
C LYS A 206 29.35 11.64 -0.58
N ASN A 207 28.24 12.19 -1.06
CA ASN A 207 28.11 13.62 -1.40
C ASN A 207 27.87 14.52 -0.17
N GLY A 208 27.75 13.94 1.03
CA GLY A 208 27.52 14.68 2.28
C GLY A 208 26.12 15.27 2.43
N THR A 209 25.17 14.87 1.59
CA THR A 209 23.78 15.34 1.64
C THR A 209 22.89 14.50 2.57
N LEU A 210 23.33 13.29 2.92
CA LEU A 210 22.64 12.35 3.78
C LEU A 210 23.60 11.77 4.81
N LYS A 211 23.20 11.74 6.08
CA LYS A 211 23.94 11.04 7.15
C LYS A 211 23.34 9.65 7.35
N LEU A 212 24.19 8.62 7.37
CA LEU A 212 23.79 7.25 7.72
C LEU A 212 24.10 6.93 9.19
N LEU A 213 23.15 6.35 9.87
CA LEU A 213 23.26 5.84 11.22
C LEU A 213 22.82 4.37 11.23
N LEU A 214 23.77 3.50 10.86
CA LEU A 214 23.53 2.05 10.76
C LEU A 214 23.93 1.36 12.08
N GLY A 215 23.33 0.19 12.37
CA GLY A 215 23.57 -0.56 13.60
C GLY A 215 23.04 0.15 14.85
N THR A 216 22.17 1.14 14.70
CA THR A 216 21.69 1.98 15.81
C THR A 216 20.17 1.92 15.88
N ASP A 217 19.66 1.64 17.07
CA ASP A 217 18.22 1.61 17.34
C ASP A 217 17.82 2.75 18.29
N ILE A 218 16.55 3.10 18.26
CA ILE A 218 15.97 4.16 19.09
C ILE A 218 15.28 3.52 20.28
N SER A 219 15.59 4.00 21.47
CA SER A 219 14.97 3.52 22.71
C SER A 219 13.71 4.27 23.08
N GLU A 220 13.68 5.58 22.83
CA GLU A 220 12.51 6.42 23.10
C GLU A 220 12.58 7.77 22.37
N LEU A 221 11.44 8.46 22.33
CA LEU A 221 11.35 9.87 21.94
C LEU A 221 10.93 10.71 23.15
N SER A 222 11.52 11.91 23.26
CA SER A 222 11.13 12.91 24.25
C SER A 222 10.99 14.30 23.62
N ASN A 223 10.38 15.23 24.36
CA ASN A 223 10.24 16.61 23.92
C ASN A 223 11.42 17.43 24.44
N ALA A 224 12.12 18.08 23.55
CA ALA A 224 13.17 19.06 23.87
C ALA A 224 12.77 20.42 23.28
N ASP A 225 12.16 21.27 24.09
CA ASP A 225 11.75 22.63 23.71
C ASP A 225 10.90 22.68 22.41
N GLY A 226 9.95 21.77 22.29
CA GLY A 226 9.07 21.69 21.13
C GLY A 226 9.68 20.96 19.93
N LYS A 227 10.81 20.30 20.07
CA LYS A 227 11.48 19.45 19.08
C LYS A 227 11.53 17.99 19.51
N VAL A 228 11.84 17.11 18.58
CA VAL A 228 11.97 15.67 18.83
C VAL A 228 13.36 15.34 19.32
N CYS A 229 13.51 15.03 20.61
CA CYS A 229 14.74 14.43 21.12
C CYS A 229 14.67 12.92 20.93
N VAL A 230 15.60 12.37 20.18
CA VAL A 230 15.74 10.93 19.90
C VAL A 230 16.81 10.37 20.82
N ASN A 231 16.42 9.42 21.68
CA ASN A 231 17.34 8.70 22.56
C ASN A 231 17.66 7.35 21.93
N PHE A 232 18.94 7.08 21.72
CA PHE A 232 19.41 5.85 21.10
C PHE A 232 19.75 4.79 22.15
N THR A 233 19.76 3.53 21.74
CA THR A 233 20.07 2.38 22.62
C THR A 233 21.52 2.37 23.13
N ASP A 234 22.42 3.11 22.48
CA ASP A 234 23.82 3.31 22.90
C ASP A 234 24.00 4.42 23.97
N GLY A 235 22.90 5.01 24.43
CA GLY A 235 22.88 6.06 25.46
C GLY A 235 23.10 7.48 24.94
N LYS A 236 23.30 7.66 23.63
CA LYS A 236 23.37 8.99 23.03
C LYS A 236 21.98 9.56 22.79
N SER A 237 21.89 10.87 22.65
CA SER A 237 20.67 11.54 22.21
C SER A 237 20.98 12.65 21.21
N GLU A 238 20.03 12.91 20.32
CA GLU A 238 20.14 13.97 19.32
C GLU A 238 18.77 14.60 19.08
N VAL A 239 18.74 15.93 18.86
CA VAL A 239 17.50 16.69 18.67
C VAL A 239 17.27 16.94 17.19
N TYR A 240 16.02 16.70 16.76
CA TYR A 240 15.54 16.86 15.39
C TYR A 240 14.28 17.73 15.35
N ASP A 241 14.05 18.39 14.25
CA ASP A 241 12.80 19.11 14.00
C ASP A 241 11.66 18.13 13.72
N ARG A 242 11.99 16.96 13.14
CA ARG A 242 11.00 15.94 12.74
C ARG A 242 11.58 14.52 12.76
N ALA A 243 10.73 13.55 13.09
CA ALA A 243 11.04 12.12 12.93
C ALA A 243 10.04 11.46 11.96
N ILE A 244 10.54 10.64 11.04
CA ILE A 244 9.72 9.94 10.04
C ILE A 244 9.96 8.44 10.17
N TYR A 245 8.92 7.68 10.51
CA TYR A 245 9.00 6.24 10.62
C TYR A 245 8.56 5.56 9.31
N ALA A 246 9.51 4.95 8.62
CA ALA A 246 9.30 4.13 7.43
C ALA A 246 9.67 2.67 7.72
N ILE A 247 9.08 2.11 8.80
CA ILE A 247 9.36 0.77 9.34
C ILE A 247 8.36 -0.30 8.87
N GLY A 248 7.74 -0.06 7.72
CA GLY A 248 6.71 -0.92 7.13
C GLY A 248 5.31 -0.59 7.62
N GLY A 249 4.36 -1.44 7.26
CA GLY A 249 2.96 -1.36 7.68
C GLY A 249 2.42 -2.73 8.07
N SER A 250 1.41 -2.77 8.91
CA SER A 250 0.68 -3.98 9.25
C SER A 250 -0.14 -4.46 8.05
N THR A 251 -0.21 -5.76 7.87
CA THR A 251 -1.19 -6.38 6.97
C THR A 251 -2.59 -6.25 7.59
N PRO A 252 -3.65 -6.02 6.80
CA PRO A 252 -5.00 -5.91 7.35
C PRO A 252 -5.59 -7.28 7.74
N VAL A 253 -4.86 -8.08 8.51
CA VAL A 253 -5.21 -9.46 8.91
C VAL A 253 -6.56 -9.52 9.60
N ASP A 254 -6.82 -8.61 10.54
CA ASP A 254 -8.10 -8.58 11.27
C ASP A 254 -9.30 -8.39 10.34
N PHE A 255 -9.14 -7.51 9.33
CA PHE A 255 -10.20 -7.30 8.33
C PHE A 255 -10.38 -8.53 7.44
N LEU A 256 -9.27 -9.13 6.96
CA LEU A 256 -9.33 -10.33 6.12
C LEU A 256 -9.98 -11.49 6.86
N THR A 257 -9.65 -11.67 8.14
CA THR A 257 -10.28 -12.68 9.00
C THR A 257 -11.80 -12.42 9.18
N LYS A 258 -12.21 -11.15 9.38
CA LYS A 258 -13.64 -10.78 9.43
C LYS A 258 -14.36 -11.00 8.10
N CYS A 259 -13.65 -11.04 7.00
CA CYS A 259 -14.17 -11.42 5.68
C CYS A 259 -14.22 -12.94 5.46
N GLY A 260 -13.87 -13.76 6.46
CA GLY A 260 -13.87 -15.22 6.35
C GLY A 260 -12.68 -15.77 5.53
N ILE A 261 -11.61 -15.01 5.42
CA ILE A 261 -10.39 -15.41 4.71
C ILE A 261 -9.44 -16.06 5.71
N GLU A 262 -9.06 -17.30 5.44
CA GLU A 262 -8.05 -18.02 6.21
C GLU A 262 -6.66 -17.44 5.93
N MET A 263 -5.88 -17.29 7.01
CA MET A 263 -4.56 -16.67 6.96
C MET A 263 -3.47 -17.65 7.39
N ASN A 264 -2.31 -17.57 6.74
CA ASN A 264 -1.07 -18.19 7.20
C ASN A 264 -0.09 -17.06 7.58
N GLY A 265 -0.07 -16.71 8.87
CA GLY A 265 0.60 -15.49 9.34
C GLY A 265 -0.08 -14.24 8.77
N GLU A 266 0.66 -13.47 7.99
CA GLU A 266 0.16 -12.26 7.33
C GLU A 266 -0.34 -12.50 5.90
N ASP A 267 -0.23 -13.72 5.37
CA ASP A 267 -0.59 -14.03 3.99
C ASP A 267 -1.93 -14.78 3.93
N PRO A 268 -2.86 -14.42 3.03
CA PRO A 268 -4.09 -15.17 2.81
C PRO A 268 -3.80 -16.54 2.19
N ILE A 269 -4.58 -17.55 2.59
CA ILE A 269 -4.56 -18.87 1.96
C ILE A 269 -5.44 -18.80 0.71
N ILE A 270 -4.81 -18.88 -0.47
CA ILE A 270 -5.44 -18.80 -1.78
C ILE A 270 -4.86 -19.84 -2.73
N ASP A 271 -5.66 -20.25 -3.72
CA ASP A 271 -5.24 -21.11 -4.82
C ASP A 271 -4.59 -20.32 -5.99
N GLU A 272 -4.30 -21.02 -7.09
CA GLU A 272 -3.71 -20.44 -8.31
C GLU A 272 -4.64 -19.46 -9.05
N HIS A 273 -5.93 -19.47 -8.73
CA HIS A 273 -6.94 -18.54 -9.25
C HIS A 273 -7.26 -17.41 -8.26
N PHE A 274 -6.46 -17.30 -7.19
CA PHE A 274 -6.66 -16.32 -6.11
C PHE A 274 -7.95 -16.53 -5.31
N GLN A 275 -8.60 -17.70 -5.42
CA GLN A 275 -9.76 -18.05 -4.62
C GLN A 275 -9.31 -18.49 -3.22
N THR A 276 -10.02 -18.04 -2.21
CA THR A 276 -9.81 -18.48 -0.82
C THR A 276 -10.39 -19.88 -0.61
N THR A 277 -10.27 -20.43 0.59
CA THR A 277 -10.95 -21.67 0.97
C THR A 277 -12.48 -21.58 0.89
N THR A 278 -13.02 -20.35 0.81
CA THR A 278 -14.45 -20.07 0.62
C THR A 278 -14.75 -19.84 -0.85
N LYS A 279 -15.47 -20.78 -1.50
CA LYS A 279 -15.87 -20.70 -2.92
C LYS A 279 -16.58 -19.38 -3.23
N GLY A 280 -16.10 -18.64 -4.24
CA GLY A 280 -16.64 -17.35 -4.70
C GLY A 280 -16.05 -16.14 -3.96
N LEU A 281 -15.12 -16.34 -3.01
CA LEU A 281 -14.39 -15.29 -2.34
C LEU A 281 -12.92 -15.29 -2.81
N PHE A 282 -12.46 -14.18 -3.34
CA PHE A 282 -11.14 -14.03 -3.96
C PHE A 282 -10.35 -12.91 -3.30
N VAL A 283 -9.02 -13.00 -3.40
CA VAL A 283 -8.09 -11.97 -2.92
C VAL A 283 -7.14 -11.61 -4.05
N GLY A 284 -7.00 -10.33 -4.39
CA GLY A 284 -6.13 -9.89 -5.48
C GLY A 284 -5.27 -8.66 -5.16
N GLY A 285 -4.27 -8.41 -6.01
CA GLY A 285 -3.31 -7.33 -5.84
C GLY A 285 -2.22 -7.63 -4.81
N ASP A 286 -1.63 -6.59 -4.23
CA ASP A 286 -0.47 -6.71 -3.34
C ASP A 286 -0.70 -7.64 -2.15
N ILE A 287 -1.93 -7.72 -1.64
CA ILE A 287 -2.27 -8.60 -0.52
C ILE A 287 -2.14 -10.08 -0.88
N ALA A 288 -2.33 -10.44 -2.15
CA ALA A 288 -2.15 -11.79 -2.66
C ALA A 288 -0.68 -12.16 -2.96
N SER A 289 0.23 -11.17 -2.90
CA SER A 289 1.63 -11.33 -3.33
C SER A 289 2.59 -11.38 -2.15
N LYS A 290 3.15 -12.54 -1.83
CA LYS A 290 4.11 -12.74 -0.71
C LYS A 290 5.39 -11.90 -0.83
N LYS A 291 5.85 -11.63 -2.05
CA LYS A 291 7.12 -10.93 -2.34
C LYS A 291 6.95 -9.45 -2.72
N GLY A 292 5.76 -8.89 -2.50
CA GLY A 292 5.36 -7.60 -3.02
C GLY A 292 4.85 -7.72 -4.46
N GLY A 293 3.99 -6.79 -4.86
CA GLY A 293 3.40 -6.73 -6.18
C GLY A 293 3.87 -5.53 -6.99
N SER A 294 3.43 -5.49 -8.23
CA SER A 294 3.48 -4.31 -9.09
C SER A 294 2.07 -4.00 -9.60
N ILE A 295 1.90 -2.86 -10.24
CA ILE A 295 0.62 -2.53 -10.88
C ILE A 295 0.25 -3.62 -11.88
N VAL A 296 1.18 -4.05 -12.74
CA VAL A 296 0.92 -5.11 -13.74
C VAL A 296 0.52 -6.43 -13.08
N VAL A 297 1.19 -6.84 -12.01
CA VAL A 297 0.81 -8.04 -11.25
C VAL A 297 -0.62 -7.91 -10.71
N ALA A 298 -0.98 -6.74 -10.19
CA ALA A 298 -2.32 -6.47 -9.70
C ALA A 298 -3.40 -6.54 -10.80
N LEU A 299 -3.10 -6.01 -11.99
CA LEU A 299 -3.98 -6.11 -13.17
C LEU A 299 -4.15 -7.58 -13.62
N ASN A 300 -3.05 -8.33 -13.67
CA ASN A 300 -3.06 -9.75 -14.05
C ASN A 300 -3.81 -10.63 -13.05
N ASN A 301 -3.74 -10.32 -11.74
CA ASN A 301 -4.57 -10.99 -10.73
C ASN A 301 -6.06 -10.78 -11.03
N ALA A 302 -6.47 -9.55 -11.31
CA ALA A 302 -7.84 -9.22 -11.66
C ALA A 302 -8.35 -10.03 -12.85
N HIS A 303 -7.57 -10.07 -13.93
CA HIS A 303 -7.89 -10.88 -15.12
C HIS A 303 -8.07 -12.36 -14.78
N THR A 304 -7.10 -12.95 -14.05
CA THR A 304 -7.17 -14.38 -13.66
C THR A 304 -8.41 -14.69 -12.81
N ILE A 305 -8.75 -13.83 -11.86
CA ILE A 305 -9.93 -13.98 -11.01
C ILE A 305 -11.21 -13.94 -11.84
N ILE A 306 -11.35 -12.95 -12.70
CA ILE A 306 -12.58 -12.76 -13.49
C ILE A 306 -12.74 -13.88 -14.53
N ASP A 307 -11.67 -14.25 -15.22
CA ASP A 307 -11.68 -15.39 -16.16
C ASP A 307 -12.14 -16.68 -15.48
N TYR A 308 -11.63 -16.94 -14.27
CA TYR A 308 -12.07 -18.10 -13.48
C TYR A 308 -13.55 -18.02 -13.09
N ILE A 309 -14.03 -16.85 -12.61
CA ILE A 309 -15.45 -16.66 -12.23
C ILE A 309 -16.37 -16.93 -13.41
N VAL A 310 -16.02 -16.44 -14.60
CA VAL A 310 -16.89 -16.59 -15.79
C VAL A 310 -16.90 -18.02 -16.32
N LYS A 311 -15.77 -18.72 -16.29
CA LYS A 311 -15.67 -20.12 -16.71
C LYS A 311 -16.35 -21.10 -15.76
N ASN A 312 -16.60 -20.71 -14.52
CA ASN A 312 -17.18 -21.57 -13.47
C ASN A 312 -18.55 -21.06 -12.97
N LYS A 313 -19.29 -20.32 -13.82
CA LYS A 313 -20.66 -19.85 -13.56
C LYS A 313 -21.67 -20.99 -13.51
#